data_31b52a69d4b01d57172e054dc8a5150e
#
_entry.id   31b52a69d4b01d57172e054dc8a5150e
#
_cell.length_a   1.000
_cell.length_b   1.000
_cell.length_c   1.000
_cell.angle_alpha   90.00
_cell.angle_beta   90.00
_cell.angle_gamma   90.00
#
_symmetry.space_group_name_H-M   'P 1'
#
loop_
_entity.id
_entity.type
_entity.pdbx_description
1 polymer ?
#
loop_
_entity_poly.entity_id
_entity_poly.type
_entity_poly.pdbx_seq_one_letter_code
_entity_poly.pdbx_strand_id
1 'polypeptide(L)'
;MPQHPRRQWIRDDLNSPPGSDYFLSRMASGWRLVAVEWVRESAEEGTFTSLEDVPFGMRVAPDCHHLVHDPDEERTLEAIIALMIEGKAFSVIAADLNQQGLKTRAGEPWSEVALFQLVPRIVEIAPHIFSGKEWTPRNFFGPKASH
;
A
#
# COMPACT_ATOMS: atom_id res chain seq x y z
N MET A 1 -8.28 47.31 -8.50
CA MET A 1 -7.97 46.14 -7.69
C MET A 1 -8.35 44.89 -8.42
N PRO A 2 -7.42 44.01 -8.75
CA PRO A 2 -7.79 42.72 -9.34
C PRO A 2 -8.60 41.94 -8.32
N GLN A 3 -9.83 41.63 -8.66
CA GLN A 3 -10.65 40.75 -7.83
C GLN A 3 -10.14 39.33 -8.03
N HIS A 4 -9.71 38.70 -6.95
CA HIS A 4 -9.40 37.28 -7.00
C HIS A 4 -10.69 36.50 -7.32
N PRO A 5 -10.66 35.59 -8.31
CA PRO A 5 -11.86 34.81 -8.63
C PRO A 5 -12.26 34.00 -7.41
N ARG A 6 -13.50 34.19 -6.95
CA ARG A 6 -14.04 33.38 -5.88
C ARG A 6 -14.25 31.97 -6.39
N ARG A 7 -13.63 31.01 -5.76
CA ARG A 7 -13.90 29.61 -6.04
C ARG A 7 -15.26 29.24 -5.49
N GLN A 8 -16.10 28.72 -6.35
CA GLN A 8 -17.39 28.15 -5.99
C GLN A 8 -17.28 26.64 -6.06
N TRP A 9 -17.92 25.95 -5.17
CA TRP A 9 -17.92 24.49 -5.10
C TRP A 9 -19.34 23.98 -5.18
N ILE A 10 -19.55 22.94 -6.01
CA ILE A 10 -20.79 22.19 -6.06
C ILE A 10 -20.46 20.73 -5.73
N ARG A 11 -21.30 20.13 -4.93
CA ARG A 11 -21.29 18.70 -4.67
C ARG A 11 -22.61 18.13 -5.11
N ASP A 12 -22.59 17.24 -6.08
CA ASP A 12 -23.77 16.52 -6.56
C ASP A 12 -23.72 15.10 -6.03
N ASP A 13 -24.72 14.70 -5.30
CA ASP A 13 -24.91 13.31 -4.90
C ASP A 13 -25.78 12.61 -5.95
N LEU A 14 -25.18 11.63 -6.62
CA LEU A 14 -25.80 10.94 -7.74
C LEU A 14 -26.26 9.55 -7.32
N ASN A 15 -27.53 9.24 -7.56
CA ASN A 15 -28.07 7.91 -7.26
C ASN A 15 -27.73 6.86 -8.33
N SER A 16 -27.23 7.30 -9.47
CA SER A 16 -26.81 6.45 -10.57
C SER A 16 -25.66 7.10 -11.33
N PRO A 17 -24.84 6.32 -12.06
CA PRO A 17 -23.77 6.88 -12.87
C PRO A 17 -24.31 7.91 -13.87
N PRO A 18 -23.71 9.12 -13.91
CA PRO A 18 -24.16 10.15 -14.85
C PRO A 18 -23.73 9.81 -16.27
N GLY A 19 -24.58 10.16 -17.22
CA GLY A 19 -24.24 10.12 -18.64
C GLY A 19 -23.31 11.27 -19.05
N SER A 20 -22.82 11.21 -20.29
CA SER A 20 -21.94 12.25 -20.84
C SER A 20 -22.59 13.64 -20.84
N ASP A 21 -23.88 13.73 -21.00
CA ASP A 21 -24.64 14.99 -20.99
C ASP A 21 -24.52 15.75 -19.68
N TYR A 22 -24.44 15.05 -18.56
CA TYR A 22 -24.23 15.64 -17.25
C TYR A 22 -22.89 16.39 -17.19
N PHE A 23 -21.81 15.75 -17.62
CA PHE A 23 -20.47 16.35 -17.64
C PHE A 23 -20.39 17.52 -18.61
N LEU A 24 -20.91 17.35 -19.81
CA LEU A 24 -20.90 18.39 -20.84
C LEU A 24 -21.69 19.63 -20.41
N SER A 25 -22.84 19.44 -19.78
CA SER A 25 -23.66 20.53 -19.24
C SER A 25 -22.93 21.32 -18.15
N ARG A 26 -22.27 20.62 -17.24
CA ARG A 26 -21.46 21.26 -16.18
C ARG A 26 -20.27 22.01 -16.75
N MET A 27 -19.54 21.41 -17.68
CA MET A 27 -18.40 22.03 -18.33
C MET A 27 -18.81 23.27 -19.14
N ALA A 28 -19.94 23.21 -19.84
CA ALA A 28 -20.48 24.35 -20.60
C ALA A 28 -20.84 25.54 -19.69
N SER A 29 -21.19 25.29 -18.44
CA SER A 29 -21.47 26.31 -17.40
C SER A 29 -20.21 26.80 -16.69
N GLY A 30 -19.02 26.39 -17.14
CA GLY A 30 -17.75 26.79 -16.55
C GLY A 30 -17.27 25.97 -15.35
N TRP A 31 -17.96 24.89 -15.05
CA TRP A 31 -17.57 23.99 -13.95
C TRP A 31 -16.46 23.03 -14.39
N ARG A 32 -15.54 22.75 -13.47
CA ARG A 32 -14.44 21.80 -13.67
C ARG A 32 -14.57 20.67 -12.67
N LEU A 33 -14.49 19.44 -13.14
CA LEU A 33 -14.45 18.28 -12.27
C LEU A 33 -13.15 18.25 -11.47
N VAL A 34 -13.22 18.21 -10.16
CA VAL A 34 -12.05 18.26 -9.26
C VAL A 34 -11.80 16.93 -8.59
N ALA A 35 -12.86 16.20 -8.24
CA ALA A 35 -12.74 14.92 -7.55
C ALA A 35 -13.92 14.03 -7.87
N VAL A 36 -13.71 12.74 -7.80
CA VAL A 36 -14.74 11.71 -7.85
C VAL A 36 -14.57 10.84 -6.63
N GLU A 37 -15.63 10.66 -5.89
CA GLU A 37 -15.67 9.81 -4.71
C GLU A 37 -16.56 8.60 -4.99
N TRP A 38 -16.03 7.42 -4.75
CA TRP A 38 -16.76 6.17 -4.94
C TRP A 38 -16.94 5.48 -3.61
N VAL A 39 -18.14 5.04 -3.33
CA VAL A 39 -18.41 4.18 -2.19
C VAL A 39 -18.94 2.84 -2.70
N ARG A 40 -18.50 1.78 -2.08
CA ARG A 40 -18.99 0.43 -2.34
C ARG A 40 -19.54 -0.12 -1.03
N GLU A 41 -20.81 -0.39 -1.03
CA GLU A 41 -21.43 -1.16 0.05
C GLU A 41 -21.26 -2.64 -0.30
N SER A 42 -20.50 -3.35 0.50
CA SER A 42 -20.48 -4.80 0.40
C SER A 42 -21.54 -5.36 1.35
N ALA A 43 -22.24 -6.38 0.89
CA ALA A 43 -23.29 -7.05 1.68
C ALA A 43 -22.74 -7.76 2.93
N GLU A 44 -21.44 -7.89 3.02
CA GLU A 44 -20.73 -8.41 4.17
C GLU A 44 -19.96 -7.26 4.82
N GLU A 45 -20.62 -6.58 5.75
CA GLU A 45 -19.98 -5.55 6.56
C GLU A 45 -18.76 -6.13 7.29
N GLY A 46 -17.56 -5.71 6.85
CA GLY A 46 -16.35 -5.81 7.63
C GLY A 46 -15.76 -7.19 7.86
N THR A 47 -16.19 -8.21 7.15
CA THR A 47 -15.52 -9.51 7.16
C THR A 47 -14.45 -9.55 6.08
N PHE A 48 -13.20 -9.52 6.51
CA PHE A 48 -12.11 -9.92 5.64
C PHE A 48 -12.27 -11.41 5.35
N THR A 49 -12.64 -11.75 4.13
CA THR A 49 -12.97 -13.13 3.72
C THR A 49 -11.74 -14.03 3.65
N SER A 50 -10.54 -13.45 3.63
CA SER A 50 -9.29 -14.20 3.57
C SER A 50 -8.17 -13.43 4.27
N LEU A 51 -7.29 -14.15 4.93
CA LEU A 51 -6.04 -13.59 5.45
C LEU A 51 -5.15 -13.01 4.32
N GLU A 52 -5.38 -13.45 3.08
CA GLU A 52 -4.67 -12.94 1.90
C GLU A 52 -5.05 -11.49 1.58
N ASP A 53 -6.24 -11.05 1.98
CA ASP A 53 -6.70 -9.67 1.80
C ASP A 53 -6.10 -8.69 2.82
N VAL A 54 -5.45 -9.21 3.86
CA VAL A 54 -4.82 -8.40 4.90
C VAL A 54 -3.35 -8.20 4.54
N PRO A 55 -2.90 -6.96 4.27
CA PRO A 55 -1.51 -6.71 3.93
C PRO A 55 -0.56 -7.16 5.04
N PHE A 56 0.58 -7.71 4.68
CA PHE A 56 1.61 -8.08 5.67
C PHE A 56 2.07 -6.84 6.44
N GLY A 57 2.20 -6.93 7.75
CA GLY A 57 2.43 -5.82 8.67
C GLY A 57 1.16 -5.28 9.31
N MET A 58 0.01 -5.80 8.91
CA MET A 58 -1.29 -5.41 9.45
C MET A 58 -2.09 -6.62 9.90
N ARG A 59 -3.01 -6.40 10.81
CA ARG A 59 -3.95 -7.42 11.28
C ARG A 59 -5.35 -6.81 11.41
N VAL A 60 -6.34 -7.66 11.43
CA VAL A 60 -7.72 -7.24 11.68
C VAL A 60 -7.85 -6.84 13.15
N ALA A 61 -8.41 -5.65 13.39
CA ALA A 61 -8.71 -5.18 14.73
C ALA A 61 -9.78 -6.06 15.42
N PRO A 62 -9.88 -6.00 16.77
CA PRO A 62 -10.90 -6.75 17.50
C PRO A 62 -12.35 -6.46 17.09
N ASP A 63 -12.61 -5.29 16.50
CA ASP A 63 -13.92 -4.91 15.98
C ASP A 63 -14.29 -5.59 14.64
N CYS A 64 -13.32 -6.29 14.02
CA CYS A 64 -13.44 -6.98 12.73
C CYS A 64 -13.72 -6.05 11.52
N HIS A 65 -13.63 -4.74 11.70
CA HIS A 65 -13.94 -3.75 10.65
C HIS A 65 -12.75 -2.95 10.18
N HIS A 66 -11.69 -2.88 10.98
CA HIS A 66 -10.52 -2.06 10.70
C HIS A 66 -9.25 -2.91 10.65
N LEU A 67 -8.26 -2.42 9.90
CA LEU A 67 -6.90 -2.96 9.96
C LEU A 67 -6.08 -2.11 10.92
N VAL A 68 -5.29 -2.79 11.74
CA VAL A 68 -4.33 -2.16 12.65
C VAL A 68 -2.94 -2.73 12.40
N HIS A 69 -1.93 -2.01 12.81
CA HIS A 69 -0.55 -2.47 12.69
C HIS A 69 -0.30 -3.72 13.52
N ASP A 70 0.43 -4.67 12.95
CA ASP A 70 0.93 -5.84 13.64
C ASP A 70 2.41 -5.62 13.98
N PRO A 71 2.78 -5.42 15.26
CA PRO A 71 4.15 -5.08 15.62
C PRO A 71 5.18 -6.15 15.26
N ASP A 72 4.78 -7.43 15.30
CA ASP A 72 5.69 -8.53 14.99
C ASP A 72 5.97 -8.64 13.49
N GLU A 73 4.93 -8.46 12.68
CA GLU A 73 5.09 -8.43 11.24
C GLU A 73 5.82 -7.16 10.78
N GLU A 74 5.59 -6.02 11.43
CA GLU A 74 6.33 -4.78 11.15
C GLU A 74 7.82 -4.93 11.42
N ARG A 75 8.21 -5.54 12.54
CA ARG A 75 9.62 -5.83 12.82
C ARG A 75 10.25 -6.73 11.77
N THR A 76 9.50 -7.72 11.30
CA THR A 76 9.95 -8.59 10.23
C THR A 76 10.15 -7.81 8.93
N LEU A 77 9.23 -6.93 8.57
CA LEU A 77 9.35 -6.05 7.41
C LEU A 77 10.56 -5.12 7.51
N GLU A 78 10.76 -4.49 8.66
CA GLU A 78 11.92 -3.62 8.89
C GLU A 78 13.24 -4.40 8.74
N ALA A 79 13.32 -5.60 9.27
CA ALA A 79 14.50 -6.45 9.14
C ALA A 79 14.76 -6.83 7.68
N ILE A 80 13.71 -7.21 6.94
CA ILE A 80 13.82 -7.54 5.51
C ILE A 80 14.33 -6.34 4.73
N ILE A 81 13.71 -5.18 4.92
CA ILE A 81 14.03 -3.96 4.19
C ILE A 81 15.49 -3.52 4.51
N ALA A 82 15.89 -3.58 5.76
CA ALA A 82 17.27 -3.24 6.16
C ALA A 82 18.29 -4.11 5.43
N LEU A 83 18.06 -5.42 5.38
CA LEU A 83 18.94 -6.35 4.68
C LEU A 83 18.92 -6.16 3.16
N MET A 84 17.78 -5.78 2.61
CA MET A 84 17.67 -5.43 1.18
C MET A 84 18.45 -4.16 0.84
N ILE A 85 18.40 -3.14 1.70
CA ILE A 85 19.18 -1.91 1.54
C ILE A 85 20.68 -2.21 1.59
N GLU A 86 21.10 -3.15 2.43
CA GLU A 86 22.50 -3.63 2.46
C GLU A 86 22.89 -4.43 1.21
N GLY A 87 21.96 -4.73 0.33
CA GLY A 87 22.19 -5.48 -0.90
C GLY A 87 22.31 -6.99 -0.69
N LYS A 88 21.77 -7.52 0.39
CA LYS A 88 21.76 -8.96 0.63
C LYS A 88 20.85 -9.70 -0.35
N ALA A 89 21.28 -10.87 -0.78
CA ALA A 89 20.46 -11.74 -1.62
C ALA A 89 19.27 -12.31 -0.83
N PHE A 90 18.17 -12.64 -1.49
CA PHE A 90 16.98 -13.19 -0.83
C PHE A 90 17.26 -14.49 -0.06
N SER A 91 18.16 -15.34 -0.56
CA SER A 91 18.59 -16.54 0.15
C SER A 91 19.25 -16.23 1.50
N VAL A 92 20.08 -15.19 1.55
CA VAL A 92 20.73 -14.73 2.76
C VAL A 92 19.74 -14.11 3.72
N ILE A 93 18.82 -13.29 3.21
CA ILE A 93 17.76 -12.66 4.01
C ILE A 93 16.88 -13.74 4.65
N ALA A 94 16.43 -14.72 3.84
CA ALA A 94 15.60 -15.83 4.34
C ALA A 94 16.34 -16.61 5.45
N ALA A 95 17.60 -16.93 5.24
CA ALA A 95 18.41 -17.62 6.25
C ALA A 95 18.56 -16.81 7.54
N ASP A 96 18.77 -15.51 7.43
CA ASP A 96 18.90 -14.62 8.59
C ASP A 96 17.59 -14.52 9.38
N LEU A 97 16.47 -14.37 8.70
CA LEU A 97 15.16 -14.34 9.35
C LEU A 97 14.86 -15.65 10.08
N ASN A 98 15.18 -16.79 9.46
CA ASN A 98 14.99 -18.11 10.07
C ASN A 98 15.90 -18.29 11.29
N GLN A 99 17.12 -17.79 11.23
CA GLN A 99 18.07 -17.82 12.35
C GLN A 99 17.57 -16.99 13.54
N GLN A 100 16.89 -15.86 13.26
CA GLN A 100 16.28 -15.02 14.29
C GLN A 100 14.97 -15.61 14.83
N GLY A 101 14.50 -16.72 14.29
CA GLY A 101 13.24 -17.36 14.68
C GLY A 101 11.99 -16.67 14.16
N LEU A 102 12.14 -15.76 13.19
CA LEU A 102 11.02 -15.11 12.56
C LEU A 102 10.35 -16.05 11.56
N LYS A 103 9.02 -16.06 11.58
CA LYS A 103 8.20 -16.94 10.73
C LYS A 103 7.35 -16.12 9.77
N THR A 104 6.92 -16.76 8.69
CA THR A 104 5.86 -16.20 7.84
C THR A 104 4.54 -16.17 8.61
N ARG A 105 3.55 -15.46 8.07
CA ARG A 105 2.21 -15.41 8.66
C ARG A 105 1.60 -16.81 8.85
N ALA A 106 1.90 -17.72 7.94
CA ALA A 106 1.44 -19.11 8.02
C ALA A 106 2.22 -19.97 9.04
N GLY A 107 3.22 -19.38 9.71
CA GLY A 107 4.09 -20.11 10.65
C GLY A 107 5.18 -20.92 9.97
N GLU A 108 5.39 -20.73 8.68
CA GLU A 108 6.40 -21.41 7.90
C GLU A 108 7.76 -20.69 7.95
N PRO A 109 8.86 -21.42 7.69
CA PRO A 109 10.17 -20.77 7.52
C PRO A 109 10.16 -19.83 6.30
N TRP A 110 10.95 -18.78 6.38
CA TRP A 110 11.15 -17.90 5.23
C TRP A 110 11.93 -18.60 4.12
N SER A 111 11.52 -18.36 2.88
CA SER A 111 12.17 -18.82 1.66
C SER A 111 12.35 -17.65 0.70
N GLU A 112 13.18 -17.84 -0.33
CA GLU A 112 13.32 -16.84 -1.40
C GLU A 112 11.99 -16.53 -2.07
N VAL A 113 11.16 -17.54 -2.29
CA VAL A 113 9.84 -17.38 -2.92
C VAL A 113 8.92 -16.54 -2.03
N ALA A 114 8.89 -16.79 -0.73
CA ALA A 114 8.09 -16.02 0.22
C ALA A 114 8.51 -14.55 0.24
N LEU A 115 9.81 -14.29 0.21
CA LEU A 115 10.35 -12.92 0.12
C LEU A 115 9.97 -12.25 -1.20
N PHE A 116 10.10 -12.97 -2.30
CA PHE A 116 9.73 -12.46 -3.62
C PHE A 116 8.24 -12.07 -3.69
N GLN A 117 7.38 -12.90 -3.12
CA GLN A 117 5.94 -12.62 -3.04
C GLN A 117 5.62 -11.39 -2.17
N LEU A 118 6.49 -11.06 -1.23
CA LEU A 118 6.33 -9.90 -0.37
C LEU A 118 6.82 -8.59 -1.00
N VAL A 119 7.57 -8.65 -2.09
CA VAL A 119 8.16 -7.47 -2.74
C VAL A 119 7.15 -6.36 -3.04
N PRO A 120 5.96 -6.62 -3.60
CA PRO A 120 4.98 -5.55 -3.85
C PRO A 120 4.61 -4.79 -2.57
N ARG A 121 4.46 -5.50 -1.46
CA ARG A 121 4.15 -4.89 -0.17
C ARG A 121 5.33 -4.07 0.36
N ILE A 122 6.54 -4.56 0.19
CA ILE A 122 7.76 -3.86 0.60
C ILE A 122 7.91 -2.54 -0.18
N VAL A 123 7.68 -2.56 -1.48
CA VAL A 123 7.71 -1.35 -2.32
C VAL A 123 6.71 -0.30 -1.84
N GLU A 124 5.53 -0.75 -1.42
CA GLU A 124 4.49 0.13 -0.92
C GLU A 124 4.87 0.83 0.38
N ILE A 125 5.45 0.10 1.33
CA ILE A 125 5.66 0.61 2.69
C ILE A 125 7.05 1.18 2.95
N ALA A 126 8.07 0.76 2.20
CA ALA A 126 9.45 1.18 2.44
C ALA A 126 9.63 2.71 2.48
N PRO A 127 8.99 3.51 1.62
CA PRO A 127 9.10 4.96 1.69
C PRO A 127 8.56 5.57 3.00
N HIS A 128 7.68 4.86 3.69
CA HIS A 128 7.12 5.31 4.97
C HIS A 128 7.99 4.95 6.17
N ILE A 129 8.74 3.86 6.06
CA ILE A 129 9.65 3.38 7.12
C ILE A 129 11.00 4.07 7.02
N PHE A 130 11.51 4.23 5.82
CA PHE A 130 12.80 4.82 5.54
C PHE A 130 12.63 6.12 4.77
N SER A 131 12.86 7.25 5.43
CA SER A 131 12.77 8.56 4.80
C SER A 131 14.05 8.90 4.06
N GLY A 132 13.95 9.23 2.78
CA GLY A 132 14.97 9.95 2.06
C GLY A 132 16.00 9.10 1.33
N LYS A 133 17.26 9.33 1.61
CA LYS A 133 18.39 8.90 0.77
C LYS A 133 18.70 7.40 0.79
N GLU A 134 18.19 6.69 1.77
CA GLU A 134 18.48 5.28 2.00
C GLU A 134 17.67 4.36 1.11
N TRP A 135 16.50 4.83 0.71
CA TRP A 135 15.63 4.08 -0.17
C TRP A 135 15.75 4.56 -1.61
N THR A 136 16.35 3.74 -2.44
CA THR A 136 16.31 3.92 -3.89
C THR A 136 15.81 2.63 -4.54
N PRO A 137 14.86 2.72 -5.47
CA PRO A 137 14.35 1.53 -6.17
C PRO A 137 15.43 0.69 -6.85
N ARG A 138 16.59 1.28 -7.11
CA ARG A 138 17.73 0.59 -7.73
C ARG A 138 18.38 -0.46 -6.82
N ASN A 139 18.26 -0.27 -5.51
CA ASN A 139 18.83 -1.22 -4.54
C ASN A 139 17.98 -2.50 -4.44
N PHE A 140 16.75 -2.44 -4.95
CA PHE A 140 15.81 -3.55 -4.90
C PHE A 140 16.19 -4.74 -5.77
N PHE A 141 16.80 -4.47 -6.90
CA PHE A 141 17.15 -5.50 -7.88
C PHE A 141 18.60 -5.97 -7.77
N GLY A 142 19.22 -5.71 -6.63
CA GLY A 142 20.62 -6.03 -6.40
C GLY A 142 21.58 -5.06 -7.13
N PRO A 143 22.87 -5.13 -6.79
CA PRO A 143 23.82 -4.32 -7.50
C PRO A 143 23.79 -4.71 -8.97
N LYS A 144 23.52 -3.73 -9.82
CA LYS A 144 23.84 -3.92 -11.23
C LYS A 144 25.27 -4.42 -11.27
N ALA A 145 25.46 -5.59 -11.87
CA ALA A 145 26.80 -6.05 -12.15
C ALA A 145 27.58 -4.88 -12.77
N SER A 146 28.35 -4.22 -11.96
CA SER A 146 29.26 -3.18 -12.43
C SER A 146 30.39 -3.87 -13.13
N HIS A 147 30.49 -3.62 -14.36
CA HIS A 147 31.64 -4.05 -15.14
C HIS A 147 32.82 -3.17 -14.88
#